data_ea1539440bd0ae95e6fed64c271ed028
#
_entry.id   ea1539440bd0ae95e6fed64c271ed028
#
_cell.length_a   1.000
_cell.length_b   1.000
_cell.length_c   1.000
_cell.angle_alpha   90.00
_cell.angle_beta   90.00
_cell.angle_gamma   90.00
#
_symmetry.space_group_name_H-M   'P 1'
#
loop_
_entity.id
_entity.type
_entity.pdbx_description
1 polymer ?
#
loop_
_entity_poly.entity_id
_entity_poly.type
_entity_poly.pdbx_seq_one_letter_code
_entity_poly.pdbx_strand_id
1 'polypeptide(L)'
;MKRTLIIFLSLIPLFAMAQESQTIGGYLLDGKDSFEELEAAVLTESRSKAKRLGGKGMKMPGGVMMMTPRSIGIEIGSIVQTKHPFLVKAISFTVDENRMEGCKASIRIYKVHDEDNLENIVTIPIYQKIPKADKKTTFDIAPEESILLEPGEYYVSFSLTETGSEIMERWSDSDTWSDKEQSTRYMEDRMYFPLYLKTSYTRSNTDHPLTRWGANIGIEVMGIERR
;
A
#
# COMPACT_ATOMS: atom_id res chain seq x y z
N MET A 1 -45.18 -7.38 -62.18
CA MET A 1 -44.00 -7.04 -61.34
C MET A 1 -44.08 -7.92 -60.09
N LYS A 2 -43.28 -8.99 -60.03
CA LYS A 2 -43.21 -9.92 -58.90
C LYS A 2 -42.00 -9.50 -58.04
N ARG A 3 -42.24 -9.11 -56.79
CA ARG A 3 -41.21 -8.84 -55.80
C ARG A 3 -40.84 -10.13 -55.06
N THR A 4 -39.63 -10.59 -55.28
CA THR A 4 -39.03 -11.73 -54.58
C THR A 4 -38.46 -11.28 -53.26
N LEU A 5 -38.99 -11.82 -52.17
CA LEU A 5 -38.51 -11.59 -50.81
C LEU A 5 -37.42 -12.62 -50.51
N ILE A 6 -36.19 -12.18 -50.35
CA ILE A 6 -35.06 -13.01 -49.95
C ILE A 6 -34.94 -12.93 -48.41
N ILE A 7 -35.23 -14.06 -47.76
CA ILE A 7 -35.03 -14.23 -46.30
C ILE A 7 -33.60 -14.71 -46.11
N PHE A 8 -32.76 -13.86 -45.48
CA PHE A 8 -31.44 -14.26 -45.00
C PHE A 8 -31.61 -14.95 -43.65
N LEU A 9 -31.43 -16.28 -43.64
CA LEU A 9 -31.27 -17.06 -42.42
C LEU A 9 -29.79 -16.91 -41.99
N SER A 10 -29.54 -16.09 -41.00
CA SER A 10 -28.20 -16.03 -40.37
C SER A 10 -28.02 -17.22 -39.43
N LEU A 11 -27.20 -18.18 -39.82
CA LEU A 11 -26.69 -19.22 -38.93
C LEU A 11 -25.79 -18.54 -37.90
N ILE A 12 -26.22 -18.53 -36.64
CA ILE A 12 -25.34 -18.20 -35.51
C ILE A 12 -24.58 -19.48 -35.17
N PRO A 13 -23.23 -19.50 -35.23
CA PRO A 13 -22.49 -20.65 -34.75
C PRO A 13 -22.60 -20.66 -33.23
N LEU A 14 -23.11 -21.76 -32.69
CA LEU A 14 -22.98 -22.09 -31.27
C LEU A 14 -21.49 -22.28 -30.96
N PHE A 15 -20.87 -21.26 -30.41
CA PHE A 15 -19.59 -21.47 -29.74
C PHE A 15 -19.86 -22.21 -28.45
N ALA A 16 -19.49 -23.48 -28.44
CA ALA A 16 -19.30 -24.23 -27.21
C ALA A 16 -18.15 -23.55 -26.44
N MET A 17 -18.47 -22.74 -25.44
CA MET A 17 -17.47 -22.27 -24.49
C MET A 17 -16.97 -23.50 -23.70
N ALA A 18 -15.77 -23.93 -24.03
CA ALA A 18 -15.02 -24.81 -23.14
C ALA A 18 -14.82 -24.03 -21.84
N GLN A 19 -15.39 -24.56 -20.77
CA GLN A 19 -15.14 -24.06 -19.42
C GLN A 19 -13.68 -24.40 -19.08
N GLU A 20 -12.77 -23.41 -19.19
CA GLU A 20 -11.45 -23.54 -18.62
C GLU A 20 -11.58 -23.63 -17.08
N SER A 21 -11.22 -24.77 -16.53
CA SER A 21 -11.12 -24.93 -15.08
C SER A 21 -9.96 -24.06 -14.57
N GLN A 22 -10.28 -22.98 -13.87
CA GLN A 22 -9.27 -22.18 -13.19
C GLN A 22 -8.80 -22.93 -11.94
N THR A 23 -7.54 -23.26 -11.91
CA THR A 23 -6.88 -23.84 -10.74
C THR A 23 -6.49 -22.73 -9.76
N ILE A 24 -7.19 -22.62 -8.67
CA ILE A 24 -6.81 -21.73 -7.56
C ILE A 24 -6.26 -22.62 -6.45
N GLY A 25 -4.97 -22.44 -6.12
CA GLY A 25 -4.35 -23.12 -4.98
C GLY A 25 -4.15 -24.64 -5.12
N GLY A 26 -3.98 -25.16 -6.33
CA GLY A 26 -3.66 -26.58 -6.57
C GLY A 26 -4.83 -27.57 -6.38
N TYR A 27 -6.05 -27.10 -6.20
CA TYR A 27 -7.26 -27.93 -6.11
C TYR A 27 -8.12 -27.78 -7.35
N LEU A 28 -8.53 -28.93 -7.94
CA LEU A 28 -9.56 -29.00 -8.97
C LEU A 28 -10.92 -28.87 -8.27
N LEU A 29 -11.58 -27.72 -8.44
CA LEU A 29 -12.94 -27.50 -7.96
C LEU A 29 -13.91 -28.02 -9.02
N ASP A 30 -14.67 -29.04 -8.70
CA ASP A 30 -15.79 -29.49 -9.54
C ASP A 30 -16.93 -28.46 -9.42
N GLY A 31 -17.51 -28.02 -10.56
CA GLY A 31 -18.24 -26.78 -10.72
C GLY A 31 -19.47 -26.57 -9.82
N LYS A 32 -19.87 -27.55 -9.00
CA LYS A 32 -21.01 -27.42 -8.08
C LYS A 32 -20.58 -27.10 -6.64
N ASP A 33 -19.47 -27.67 -6.21
CA ASP A 33 -18.95 -27.46 -4.85
C ASP A 33 -18.29 -26.08 -4.70
N SER A 34 -17.78 -25.52 -5.81
CA SER A 34 -17.13 -24.21 -5.82
C SER A 34 -18.06 -23.03 -5.52
N PHE A 35 -19.34 -23.11 -5.90
CA PHE A 35 -20.31 -22.04 -5.63
C PHE A 35 -20.74 -22.03 -4.15
N GLU A 36 -20.92 -23.19 -3.54
CA GLU A 36 -21.29 -23.28 -2.10
C GLU A 36 -20.12 -22.85 -1.20
N GLU A 37 -18.87 -23.21 -1.55
CA GLU A 37 -17.67 -22.75 -0.82
C GLU A 37 -17.45 -21.24 -0.98
N LEU A 38 -17.66 -20.67 -2.18
CA LEU A 38 -17.56 -19.22 -2.40
C LEU A 38 -18.66 -18.47 -1.65
N GLU A 39 -19.92 -18.95 -1.66
CA GLU A 39 -20.99 -18.35 -0.87
C GLU A 39 -20.73 -18.47 0.63
N ALA A 40 -20.24 -19.61 1.11
CA ALA A 40 -19.88 -19.79 2.51
C ALA A 40 -18.70 -18.89 2.92
N ALA A 41 -17.69 -18.70 2.07
CA ALA A 41 -16.59 -17.79 2.29
C ALA A 41 -17.05 -16.33 2.33
N VAL A 42 -17.90 -15.90 1.38
CA VAL A 42 -18.47 -14.54 1.33
C VAL A 42 -19.38 -14.29 2.54
N LEU A 43 -20.21 -15.26 2.93
CA LEU A 43 -21.08 -15.16 4.11
C LEU A 43 -20.27 -15.12 5.42
N THR A 44 -19.16 -15.82 5.48
CA THR A 44 -18.26 -15.81 6.65
C THR A 44 -17.51 -14.48 6.74
N GLU A 45 -17.04 -13.92 5.62
CA GLU A 45 -16.43 -12.59 5.58
C GLU A 45 -17.40 -11.48 6.03
N SER A 46 -18.67 -11.58 5.66
CA SER A 46 -19.69 -10.59 6.03
C SER A 46 -19.98 -10.53 7.54
N ARG A 47 -19.65 -11.59 8.28
CA ARG A 47 -19.84 -11.68 9.75
C ARG A 47 -18.60 -11.32 10.56
N SER A 48 -17.43 -11.28 9.94
CA SER A 48 -16.20 -10.93 10.63
C SER A 48 -16.07 -9.42 10.78
N LYS A 49 -15.81 -8.97 12.02
CA LYS A 49 -15.60 -7.54 12.29
C LYS A 49 -14.25 -7.11 11.71
N ALA A 50 -14.26 -6.02 10.96
CA ALA A 50 -13.03 -5.37 10.53
C ALA A 50 -12.17 -5.02 11.75
N LYS A 51 -10.89 -5.37 11.70
CA LYS A 51 -9.89 -5.08 12.72
C LYS A 51 -8.81 -4.18 12.15
N ARG A 52 -8.10 -3.52 13.05
CA ARG A 52 -6.88 -2.77 12.75
C ARG A 52 -5.69 -3.44 13.41
N LEU A 53 -4.64 -3.66 12.64
CA LEU A 53 -3.33 -4.03 13.14
C LEU A 53 -2.44 -2.79 13.16
N GLY A 54 -1.47 -2.77 14.05
CA GLY A 54 -0.67 -1.60 14.33
C GLY A 54 -1.40 -0.65 15.27
N GLY A 55 -0.72 0.03 16.07
CA GLY A 55 -1.24 1.09 16.93
C GLY A 55 -0.34 2.28 16.75
N LYS A 56 -0.92 3.45 16.56
CA LYS A 56 -0.13 4.67 16.38
C LYS A 56 0.78 4.94 17.58
N GLY A 57 0.40 4.46 18.76
CA GLY A 57 1.06 4.86 20.00
C GLY A 57 0.61 6.24 20.46
N MET A 58 1.34 6.83 21.38
CA MET A 58 1.08 8.19 21.85
C MET A 58 1.58 9.20 20.80
N LYS A 59 0.71 10.10 20.34
CA LYS A 59 1.10 11.17 19.44
C LYS A 59 2.14 12.07 20.12
N MET A 60 3.25 12.32 19.46
CA MET A 60 4.26 13.28 19.93
C MET A 60 3.74 14.70 19.73
N PRO A 61 3.53 15.49 20.76
CA PRO A 61 3.08 16.87 20.61
C PRO A 61 4.10 17.69 19.80
N GLY A 62 3.65 18.27 18.67
CA GLY A 62 4.51 19.03 17.77
C GLY A 62 5.54 18.19 16.99
N GLY A 63 5.60 16.89 17.21
CA GLY A 63 6.49 15.99 16.49
C GLY A 63 5.97 15.70 15.08
N VAL A 64 6.81 15.98 14.08
CA VAL A 64 6.56 15.65 12.69
C VAL A 64 7.78 14.99 12.08
N MET A 65 7.57 14.05 11.17
CA MET A 65 8.59 13.58 10.25
C MET A 65 8.50 14.40 8.97
N MET A 66 9.59 15.03 8.58
CA MET A 66 9.67 15.77 7.33
C MET A 66 10.32 14.92 6.26
N MET A 67 9.68 14.82 5.11
CA MET A 67 10.25 14.31 3.86
C MET A 67 10.42 15.43 2.85
N THR A 68 11.50 15.37 2.09
CA THR A 68 11.84 16.26 0.99
C THR A 68 12.24 15.42 -0.22
N PRO A 69 12.56 15.98 -1.38
CA PRO A 69 13.08 15.21 -2.52
C PRO A 69 14.34 14.37 -2.17
N ARG A 70 15.17 14.78 -1.21
CA ARG A 70 16.29 13.97 -0.70
C ARG A 70 15.87 12.72 0.04
N SER A 71 14.60 12.63 0.43
CA SER A 71 14.05 11.45 1.11
C SER A 71 13.56 10.36 0.15
N ILE A 72 13.70 10.55 -1.16
CA ILE A 72 13.33 9.52 -2.14
C ILE A 72 14.15 8.25 -1.89
N GLY A 73 13.45 7.12 -1.80
CA GLY A 73 14.04 5.81 -1.51
C GLY A 73 14.19 5.49 -0.02
N ILE A 74 14.07 6.50 0.88
CA ILE A 74 14.04 6.24 2.32
C ILE A 74 12.74 5.53 2.66
N GLU A 75 12.85 4.43 3.40
CA GLU A 75 11.70 3.72 3.95
C GLU A 75 11.51 4.07 5.42
N ILE A 76 10.29 4.44 5.76
CA ILE A 76 9.82 4.64 7.14
C ILE A 76 8.50 3.88 7.30
N GLY A 77 8.21 3.39 8.48
CA GLY A 77 7.00 2.58 8.60
C GLY A 77 6.59 2.29 10.03
N SER A 78 5.77 1.28 10.15
CA SER A 78 5.24 0.81 11.43
C SER A 78 5.32 -0.70 11.51
N ILE A 79 5.60 -1.20 12.72
CA ILE A 79 5.49 -2.63 13.01
C ILE A 79 4.05 -2.96 13.35
N VAL A 80 3.53 -3.97 12.68
CA VAL A 80 2.22 -4.57 12.96
C VAL A 80 2.41 -6.04 13.30
N GLN A 81 1.57 -6.58 14.17
CA GLN A 81 1.64 -7.97 14.59
C GLN A 81 0.26 -8.60 14.54
N THR A 82 0.18 -9.82 14.06
CA THR A 82 -1.03 -10.63 14.10
C THR A 82 -0.76 -12.00 14.74
N LYS A 83 -1.75 -12.49 15.51
CA LYS A 83 -1.71 -13.82 16.14
C LYS A 83 -2.50 -14.86 15.34
N HIS A 84 -3.30 -14.42 14.41
CA HIS A 84 -4.14 -15.27 13.55
C HIS A 84 -3.98 -14.80 12.10
N PRO A 85 -4.26 -15.65 11.12
CA PRO A 85 -4.29 -15.23 9.72
C PRO A 85 -5.16 -13.98 9.55
N PHE A 86 -4.65 -12.98 8.82
CA PHE A 86 -5.29 -11.67 8.69
C PHE A 86 -5.32 -11.24 7.23
N LEU A 87 -6.52 -11.16 6.66
CA LEU A 87 -6.72 -10.70 5.30
C LEU A 87 -6.72 -9.16 5.25
N VAL A 88 -5.72 -8.60 4.59
CA VAL A 88 -5.58 -7.15 4.41
C VAL A 88 -6.67 -6.64 3.47
N LYS A 89 -7.39 -5.61 3.88
CA LYS A 89 -8.39 -4.91 3.06
C LYS A 89 -7.96 -3.50 2.70
N ALA A 90 -7.22 -2.83 3.60
CA ALA A 90 -6.63 -1.53 3.33
C ALA A 90 -5.41 -1.26 4.21
N ILE A 91 -4.56 -0.38 3.74
CA ILE A 91 -3.43 0.20 4.47
C ILE A 91 -3.72 1.68 4.66
N SER A 92 -3.65 2.15 5.89
CA SER A 92 -4.01 3.53 6.26
C SER A 92 -2.80 4.29 6.78
N PHE A 93 -2.59 5.50 6.27
CA PHE A 93 -1.63 6.44 6.83
C PHE A 93 -2.12 7.88 6.68
N THR A 94 -1.47 8.79 7.38
CA THR A 94 -1.87 10.21 7.37
C THR A 94 -0.68 11.08 6.99
N VAL A 95 -0.93 12.06 6.12
CA VAL A 95 -0.03 13.17 5.80
C VAL A 95 -0.61 14.43 6.41
N ASP A 96 0.15 15.17 7.22
CA ASP A 96 -0.32 16.41 7.84
C ASP A 96 -0.30 17.59 6.86
N GLU A 97 0.71 17.64 5.99
CA GLU A 97 0.91 18.63 4.92
C GLU A 97 1.74 18.03 3.79
N ASN A 98 1.41 18.33 2.55
CA ASN A 98 2.29 18.07 1.41
C ASN A 98 2.35 19.30 0.51
N ARG A 99 3.50 19.94 0.41
CA ARG A 99 3.74 21.11 -0.48
C ARG A 99 4.31 20.73 -1.83
N MET A 100 4.75 19.50 -1.99
CA MET A 100 5.32 18.99 -3.24
C MET A 100 4.21 18.51 -4.19
N GLU A 101 4.34 18.84 -5.45
CA GLU A 101 3.49 18.31 -6.52
C GLU A 101 4.08 17.03 -7.11
N GLY A 102 3.23 16.22 -7.74
CA GLY A 102 3.65 15.02 -8.45
C GLY A 102 4.23 13.92 -7.56
N CYS A 103 3.98 13.99 -6.25
CA CYS A 103 4.47 12.96 -5.33
C CYS A 103 3.79 11.62 -5.55
N LYS A 104 4.62 10.58 -5.57
CA LYS A 104 4.19 9.19 -5.57
C LYS A 104 4.96 8.42 -4.51
N ALA A 105 4.26 7.58 -3.80
CA ALA A 105 4.83 6.73 -2.77
C ALA A 105 4.60 5.27 -3.10
N SER A 106 5.49 4.40 -2.64
CA SER A 106 5.28 2.97 -2.58
C SER A 106 5.03 2.53 -1.14
N ILE A 107 4.12 1.58 -1.00
CA ILE A 107 3.86 0.87 0.25
C ILE A 107 4.35 -0.55 0.08
N ARG A 108 5.10 -1.05 1.05
CA ARG A 108 5.59 -2.43 1.06
C ARG A 108 5.25 -3.08 2.39
N ILE A 109 5.07 -4.37 2.36
CA ILE A 109 4.83 -5.19 3.55
C ILE A 109 5.90 -6.26 3.56
N TYR A 110 6.64 -6.30 4.63
CA TYR A 110 7.69 -7.30 4.86
C TYR A 110 7.33 -8.14 6.07
N LYS A 111 7.47 -9.45 5.94
CA LYS A 111 7.52 -10.33 7.10
C LYS A 111 8.88 -10.16 7.77
N VAL A 112 8.88 -9.92 9.07
CA VAL A 112 10.09 -9.74 9.86
C VAL A 112 10.48 -11.08 10.44
N HIS A 113 11.62 -11.62 10.02
CA HIS A 113 12.25 -12.79 10.62
C HIS A 113 13.24 -12.36 11.70
N ASP A 114 14.07 -11.34 11.38
CA ASP A 114 14.95 -10.60 12.28
C ASP A 114 15.24 -9.21 11.67
N GLU A 115 16.05 -8.38 12.33
CA GLU A 115 16.32 -7.00 11.90
C GLU A 115 17.00 -6.91 10.52
N ASP A 116 17.72 -7.94 10.10
CA ASP A 116 18.43 -7.99 8.82
C ASP A 116 17.73 -8.87 7.78
N ASN A 117 16.70 -9.62 8.16
CA ASN A 117 16.02 -10.58 7.31
C ASN A 117 14.54 -10.25 7.15
N LEU A 118 14.26 -9.53 6.07
CA LEU A 118 12.92 -9.09 5.68
C LEU A 118 12.49 -9.80 4.41
N GLU A 119 11.38 -10.46 4.46
CA GLU A 119 10.74 -11.07 3.30
C GLU A 119 9.63 -10.15 2.78
N ASN A 120 9.79 -9.63 1.56
CA ASN A 120 8.72 -8.86 0.91
C ASN A 120 7.59 -9.83 0.52
N ILE A 121 6.40 -9.61 1.07
CA ILE A 121 5.22 -10.45 0.82
C ILE A 121 4.24 -9.84 -0.19
N VAL A 122 4.55 -8.68 -0.73
CA VAL A 122 3.71 -7.98 -1.72
C VAL A 122 4.25 -8.27 -3.11
N THR A 123 3.49 -8.99 -3.92
CA THR A 123 3.88 -9.35 -5.29
C THR A 123 3.66 -8.17 -6.24
N ILE A 124 2.50 -7.51 -6.15
CA ILE A 124 2.17 -6.32 -6.93
C ILE A 124 2.50 -5.07 -6.11
N PRO A 125 3.43 -4.21 -6.57
CA PRO A 125 3.78 -3.00 -5.84
C PRO A 125 2.57 -2.09 -5.60
N ILE A 126 2.37 -1.67 -4.36
CA ILE A 126 1.28 -0.77 -3.98
C ILE A 126 1.80 0.67 -4.13
N TYR A 127 1.24 1.42 -5.06
CA TYR A 127 1.60 2.82 -5.28
C TYR A 127 0.44 3.75 -4.90
N GLN A 128 0.79 4.91 -4.34
CA GLN A 128 -0.17 5.95 -4.00
C GLN A 128 0.33 7.31 -4.48
N LYS A 129 -0.49 8.02 -5.24
CA LYS A 129 -0.27 9.43 -5.53
C LYS A 129 -0.64 10.26 -4.31
N ILE A 130 0.27 11.14 -3.90
CA ILE A 130 0.06 12.04 -2.77
C ILE A 130 -0.13 13.46 -3.34
N PRO A 131 -1.35 13.97 -3.44
CA PRO A 131 -1.59 15.31 -3.96
C PRO A 131 -1.01 16.37 -3.03
N LYS A 132 -0.69 17.53 -3.60
CA LYS A 132 -0.35 18.72 -2.82
C LYS A 132 -1.56 19.11 -1.96
N ALA A 133 -1.33 19.30 -0.68
CA ALA A 133 -2.37 19.65 0.29
C ALA A 133 -1.75 20.36 1.49
N ASP A 134 -2.35 21.44 1.92
CA ASP A 134 -2.01 22.20 3.13
C ASP A 134 -2.79 21.73 4.37
N LYS A 135 -3.57 20.68 4.21
CA LYS A 135 -4.42 20.10 5.25
C LYS A 135 -4.13 18.63 5.44
N LYS A 136 -4.32 18.20 6.66
CA LYS A 136 -4.24 16.80 7.05
C LYS A 136 -5.14 15.92 6.17
N THR A 137 -4.52 14.94 5.51
CA THR A 137 -5.20 13.98 4.63
C THR A 137 -4.86 12.57 5.08
N THR A 138 -5.88 11.74 5.22
CA THR A 138 -5.70 10.30 5.48
C THR A 138 -5.94 9.52 4.20
N PHE A 139 -5.07 8.60 3.91
CA PHE A 139 -5.12 7.69 2.76
C PHE A 139 -5.46 6.29 3.26
N ASP A 140 -6.49 5.70 2.67
CA ASP A 140 -6.88 4.31 2.86
C ASP A 140 -6.73 3.60 1.52
N ILE A 141 -5.70 2.76 1.40
CA ILE A 141 -5.29 2.15 0.14
C ILE A 141 -5.65 0.68 0.16
N ALA A 142 -6.53 0.25 -0.72
CA ALA A 142 -6.81 -1.16 -0.94
C ALA A 142 -5.73 -1.76 -1.86
N PRO A 143 -5.06 -2.85 -1.47
CA PRO A 143 -4.19 -3.59 -2.36
C PRO A 143 -4.96 -4.13 -3.58
N GLU A 144 -4.30 -4.19 -4.74
CA GLU A 144 -4.89 -4.78 -5.94
C GLU A 144 -4.97 -6.31 -5.84
N GLU A 145 -4.05 -6.92 -5.09
CA GLU A 145 -4.04 -8.35 -4.80
C GLU A 145 -4.51 -8.65 -3.37
N SER A 146 -5.01 -9.87 -3.16
CA SER A 146 -5.35 -10.35 -1.82
C SER A 146 -4.08 -10.64 -1.03
N ILE A 147 -3.83 -9.92 0.04
CA ILE A 147 -2.68 -10.10 0.92
C ILE A 147 -3.16 -10.77 2.21
N LEU A 148 -2.68 -11.99 2.46
CA LEU A 148 -2.90 -12.72 3.71
C LEU A 148 -1.65 -12.65 4.57
N LEU A 149 -1.78 -12.06 5.76
CA LEU A 149 -0.73 -12.07 6.77
C LEU A 149 -0.91 -13.31 7.65
N GLU A 150 0.03 -14.21 7.61
CA GLU A 150 0.11 -15.31 8.56
C GLU A 150 0.46 -14.81 9.97
N PRO A 151 0.27 -15.59 11.03
CA PRO A 151 0.72 -15.20 12.37
C PRO A 151 2.20 -14.78 12.36
N GLY A 152 2.48 -13.60 12.91
CA GLY A 152 3.85 -13.06 12.90
C GLY A 152 3.92 -11.55 13.03
N GLU A 153 5.14 -11.04 12.87
CA GLU A 153 5.46 -9.63 12.88
C GLU A 153 5.75 -9.16 11.44
N TYR A 154 5.26 -7.97 11.10
CA TYR A 154 5.42 -7.38 9.78
C TYR A 154 5.84 -5.92 9.89
N TYR A 155 6.73 -5.51 9.02
CA TYR A 155 7.08 -4.13 8.80
C TYR A 155 6.32 -3.60 7.59
N VAL A 156 5.46 -2.61 7.82
CA VAL A 156 4.71 -1.93 6.77
C VAL A 156 5.36 -0.59 6.53
N SER A 157 5.96 -0.41 5.37
CA SER A 157 6.76 0.76 5.03
C SER A 157 6.07 1.68 4.03
N PHE A 158 6.37 2.96 4.16
CA PHE A 158 6.13 4.02 3.20
C PHE A 158 7.48 4.48 2.65
N SER A 159 7.57 4.64 1.34
CA SER A 159 8.73 5.26 0.70
C SER A 159 8.27 6.23 -0.38
N LEU A 160 8.76 7.47 -0.33
CA LEU A 160 8.59 8.41 -1.43
C LEU A 160 9.42 7.91 -2.62
N THR A 161 8.79 7.72 -3.79
CA THR A 161 9.46 7.18 -4.98
C THR A 161 9.75 8.23 -6.02
N GLU A 162 8.91 9.26 -6.09
CA GLU A 162 9.09 10.37 -7.03
C GLU A 162 8.39 11.63 -6.54
N THR A 163 8.81 12.76 -7.09
CA THR A 163 8.15 14.07 -7.00
C THR A 163 8.04 14.66 -8.41
N GLY A 164 7.34 15.79 -8.56
CA GLY A 164 7.24 16.46 -9.86
C GLY A 164 8.60 16.81 -10.46
N SER A 165 8.73 16.73 -11.79
CA SER A 165 9.98 17.00 -12.52
C SER A 165 10.57 18.39 -12.21
N GLU A 166 9.73 19.42 -12.10
CA GLU A 166 10.16 20.77 -11.75
C GLU A 166 10.80 20.84 -10.36
N ILE A 167 10.30 20.05 -9.41
CA ILE A 167 10.88 19.95 -8.06
C ILE A 167 12.22 19.23 -8.15
N MET A 168 12.30 18.12 -8.88
CA MET A 168 13.54 17.37 -9.05
C MET A 168 14.61 18.20 -9.74
N GLU A 169 14.28 18.95 -10.79
CA GLU A 169 15.19 19.86 -11.45
C GLU A 169 15.72 20.92 -10.48
N ARG A 170 14.84 21.55 -9.70
CA ARG A 170 15.22 22.53 -8.69
C ARG A 170 16.13 21.97 -7.59
N TRP A 171 16.05 20.67 -7.31
CA TRP A 171 16.84 19.98 -6.31
C TRP A 171 18.12 19.34 -6.87
N SER A 172 18.35 19.38 -8.19
CA SER A 172 19.52 18.78 -8.83
C SER A 172 20.85 19.33 -8.30
N ASP A 173 20.88 20.64 -8.00
CA ASP A 173 22.07 21.35 -7.51
C ASP A 173 22.08 21.53 -5.98
N SER A 174 21.31 20.74 -5.27
CA SER A 174 21.10 20.88 -3.82
C SER A 174 22.36 20.78 -2.98
N ASP A 175 23.43 20.17 -3.49
CA ASP A 175 24.71 20.07 -2.79
C ASP A 175 25.53 21.37 -2.84
N THR A 176 25.15 22.31 -3.69
CA THR A 176 25.81 23.61 -3.85
C THR A 176 25.12 24.73 -3.09
N TRP A 177 23.97 24.48 -2.47
CA TRP A 177 23.17 25.50 -1.81
C TRP A 177 23.83 26.04 -0.55
N SER A 178 23.68 27.35 -0.35
CA SER A 178 23.95 27.96 0.95
C SER A 178 22.94 27.48 2.01
N ASP A 179 23.27 27.56 3.28
CA ASP A 179 22.37 27.20 4.40
C ASP A 179 21.01 27.89 4.32
N LYS A 180 21.00 29.14 3.85
CA LYS A 180 19.76 29.91 3.69
C LYS A 180 18.90 29.38 2.57
N GLU A 181 19.49 29.05 1.42
CA GLU A 181 18.77 28.42 0.29
C GLU A 181 18.24 27.05 0.68
N GLN A 182 19.07 26.23 1.31
CA GLN A 182 18.68 24.93 1.81
C GLN A 182 17.47 25.03 2.76
N SER A 183 17.53 25.95 3.73
CA SER A 183 16.43 26.15 4.68
C SER A 183 15.14 26.59 3.96
N THR A 184 15.27 27.48 2.96
CA THR A 184 14.11 27.94 2.17
C THR A 184 13.49 26.79 1.40
N ARG A 185 14.31 26.00 0.69
CA ARG A 185 13.84 24.85 -0.10
C ARG A 185 13.19 23.77 0.75
N TYR A 186 13.73 23.46 1.92
CA TYR A 186 13.11 22.55 2.87
C TYR A 186 11.73 23.04 3.35
N MET A 187 11.51 24.35 3.40
CA MET A 187 10.21 24.91 3.76
C MET A 187 9.22 24.91 2.59
N GLU A 188 9.71 25.01 1.36
CA GLU A 188 8.88 25.04 0.13
C GLU A 188 8.50 23.62 -0.33
N ASP A 189 9.46 22.70 -0.34
CA ASP A 189 9.33 21.37 -0.93
C ASP A 189 9.39 20.29 0.17
N ARG A 190 8.29 20.15 0.91
CA ARG A 190 8.21 19.22 2.04
C ARG A 190 6.89 18.46 2.11
N MET A 191 6.95 17.32 2.76
CA MET A 191 5.80 16.54 3.21
C MET A 191 5.96 16.24 4.69
N TYR A 192 4.94 16.47 5.48
CA TYR A 192 4.93 16.20 6.91
C TYR A 192 4.03 15.03 7.25
N PHE A 193 4.56 14.14 8.09
CA PHE A 193 3.81 13.07 8.74
C PHE A 193 3.73 13.32 10.25
N PRO A 194 2.60 13.00 10.88
CA PRO A 194 2.54 13.01 12.33
C PRO A 194 3.44 11.92 12.92
N LEU A 195 4.16 12.25 13.99
CA LEU A 195 4.96 11.28 14.72
C LEU A 195 4.25 10.72 15.93
N TYR A 196 4.45 9.44 16.15
CA TYR A 196 3.94 8.70 17.30
C TYR A 196 5.09 7.99 18.02
N LEU A 197 5.09 8.04 19.35
CA LEU A 197 6.06 7.34 20.21
C LEU A 197 5.72 5.85 20.25
N LYS A 198 6.33 5.10 19.37
CA LYS A 198 6.28 3.65 19.34
C LYS A 198 7.41 3.16 18.45
N THR A 199 8.16 2.19 18.93
CA THR A 199 9.27 1.59 18.18
C THR A 199 8.82 1.14 16.80
N SER A 200 9.63 1.48 15.81
CA SER A 200 9.52 1.09 14.43
C SER A 200 10.90 0.92 13.83
N TYR A 201 10.98 0.85 12.52
CA TYR A 201 12.22 0.78 11.75
C TYR A 201 12.22 1.81 10.63
N THR A 202 13.42 2.15 10.18
CA THR A 202 13.70 2.96 9.00
C THR A 202 14.91 2.40 8.29
N ARG A 203 15.03 2.65 6.98
CA ARG A 203 16.25 2.38 6.22
C ARG A 203 16.41 3.39 5.10
N SER A 204 17.64 3.69 4.70
CA SER A 204 17.93 4.67 3.65
C SER A 204 17.56 4.17 2.25
N ASN A 205 17.58 2.87 2.00
CA ASN A 205 17.10 2.21 0.78
C ASN A 205 16.91 0.71 1.05
N THR A 206 16.39 -0.03 0.05
CA THR A 206 16.07 -1.46 0.18
C THR A 206 17.29 -2.36 0.39
N ASP A 207 18.48 -1.90 0.07
CA ASP A 207 19.73 -2.67 0.19
C ASP A 207 20.42 -2.49 1.54
N HIS A 208 19.94 -1.54 2.37
CA HIS A 208 20.46 -1.30 3.70
C HIS A 208 19.65 -2.05 4.75
N PRO A 209 20.28 -2.45 5.88
CA PRO A 209 19.55 -3.06 6.98
C PRO A 209 18.58 -2.07 7.60
N LEU A 210 17.55 -2.59 8.25
CA LEU A 210 16.64 -1.79 9.05
C LEU A 210 17.39 -1.21 10.25
N THR A 211 17.20 0.07 10.48
CA THR A 211 17.66 0.75 11.69
C THR A 211 16.46 0.96 12.63
N ARG A 212 16.62 0.54 13.88
CA ARG A 212 15.59 0.72 14.90
C ARG A 212 15.37 2.21 15.17
N TRP A 213 14.10 2.60 15.20
CA TRP A 213 13.69 3.97 15.45
C TRP A 213 12.64 4.04 16.55
N GLY A 214 12.76 5.02 17.46
CA GLY A 214 11.85 5.17 18.62
C GLY A 214 10.48 5.78 18.30
N ALA A 215 10.21 6.09 17.04
CA ALA A 215 8.96 6.68 16.59
C ALA A 215 8.45 5.99 15.33
N ASN A 216 7.20 6.26 14.94
CA ASN A 216 6.61 5.82 13.68
C ASN A 216 5.67 6.89 13.11
N ILE A 217 5.28 6.74 11.87
CA ILE A 217 4.35 7.65 11.16
C ILE A 217 2.89 7.19 11.22
N GLY A 218 2.60 6.17 12.02
CA GLY A 218 1.24 5.71 12.28
C GLY A 218 0.57 4.98 11.13
N ILE A 219 1.33 4.17 10.37
CA ILE A 219 0.73 3.26 9.38
C ILE A 219 -0.04 2.17 10.12
N GLU A 220 -1.26 1.92 9.68
CA GLU A 220 -2.16 0.88 10.20
C GLU A 220 -2.60 -0.02 9.05
N VAL A 221 -2.81 -1.30 9.34
CA VAL A 221 -3.37 -2.27 8.40
C VAL A 221 -4.79 -2.61 8.85
N MET A 222 -5.74 -2.38 7.98
CA MET A 222 -7.16 -2.70 8.19
C MET A 222 -7.52 -3.97 7.46
N GLY A 223 -8.31 -4.85 8.07
CA GLY A 223 -8.68 -6.10 7.45
C GLY A 223 -9.50 -7.00 8.35
N ILE A 224 -9.50 -8.28 8.02
CA ILE A 224 -10.33 -9.31 8.64
C ILE A 224 -9.44 -10.41 9.20
N GLU A 225 -9.58 -10.67 10.51
CA GLU A 225 -8.93 -11.81 11.13
C GLU A 225 -9.71 -13.09 10.81
N ARG A 226 -9.01 -14.07 10.26
CA ARG A 226 -9.56 -15.42 10.00
C ARG A 226 -9.24 -16.30 11.20
N ARG A 227 -10.27 -16.88 11.81
CA ARG A 227 -10.16 -17.78 12.95
C ARG A 227 -10.45 -19.21 12.51
#